data_3b02c65cc3fa09a6547d21921d8aa9d2
#
_entry.id   3b02c65cc3fa09a6547d21921d8aa9d2
#
_cell.length_a   1.000
_cell.length_b   1.000
_cell.length_c   1.000
_cell.angle_alpha   90.00
_cell.angle_beta   90.00
_cell.angle_gamma   90.00
#
_symmetry.space_group_name_H-M   'P 1'
#
loop_
_entity.id
_entity.type
_entity.pdbx_description
1 polymer ?
#
loop_
_entity_poly.entity_id
_entity_poly.type
_entity_poly.pdbx_seq_one_letter_code
_entity_poly.pdbx_strand_id
1 'polypeptide(L)'
;MGALVEQDAPGDLIPSEEFRLAMRKVTSPVAVITARAGDMRNGLTATAVCSATTDPPTLLVCINRGATCEALIARSGSFAVNFLTEEQAGIARLFSTARLDPVERFAEGRWTAGPSGAPMLADTVASFDCRVVQMVPCGAHSIFMGQVVGVTGSDGPMLLYRDGYFRRLSTE
;
A
#
# COMPACT_ATOMS: atom_id res chain seq x y z
N MET A 1 23.39 -2.44 -11.56
CA MET A 1 23.11 -3.82 -11.97
C MET A 1 23.21 -4.65 -10.71
N GLY A 2 22.08 -4.82 -9.98
CA GLY A 2 22.05 -5.57 -8.71
C GLY A 2 22.28 -7.05 -9.00
N ALA A 3 23.24 -7.64 -8.32
CA ALA A 3 23.46 -9.09 -8.36
C ALA A 3 22.21 -9.79 -7.83
N LEU A 4 21.59 -10.62 -8.66
CA LEU A 4 20.62 -11.60 -8.18
C LEU A 4 21.41 -12.59 -7.31
N VAL A 5 21.03 -12.70 -6.04
CA VAL A 5 21.52 -13.80 -5.21
C VAL A 5 21.03 -15.09 -5.87
N GLU A 6 21.96 -15.91 -6.33
CA GLU A 6 21.65 -17.25 -6.84
C GLU A 6 21.00 -18.03 -5.70
N GLN A 7 19.73 -18.38 -5.88
CA GLN A 7 19.02 -19.16 -4.86
C GLN A 7 19.44 -20.62 -5.01
N ASP A 8 20.14 -21.12 -4.01
CA ASP A 8 20.25 -22.57 -3.80
C ASP A 8 18.83 -23.16 -3.78
N ALA A 9 18.71 -24.42 -4.21
CA ALA A 9 17.43 -25.15 -4.20
C ALA A 9 16.73 -24.95 -2.85
N PRO A 10 15.41 -24.69 -2.83
CA PRO A 10 14.71 -24.39 -1.58
C PRO A 10 14.91 -25.57 -0.63
N GLY A 11 15.61 -25.32 0.48
CA GLY A 11 15.57 -26.18 1.66
C GLY A 11 14.11 -26.30 2.12
N ASP A 12 13.86 -27.08 3.15
CA ASP A 12 12.52 -27.36 3.68
C ASP A 12 11.77 -26.05 4.03
N LEU A 13 10.98 -25.55 3.08
CA LEU A 13 10.14 -24.38 3.31
C LEU A 13 8.98 -24.75 4.22
N ILE A 14 8.64 -23.86 5.15
CA ILE A 14 7.44 -24.04 5.97
C ILE A 14 6.19 -24.00 5.09
N PRO A 15 5.10 -24.69 5.46
CA PRO A 15 3.83 -24.60 4.77
C PRO A 15 3.31 -23.16 4.72
N SER A 16 2.76 -22.74 3.57
CA SER A 16 2.24 -21.37 3.38
C SER A 16 1.14 -21.02 4.39
N GLU A 17 0.39 -22.00 4.89
CA GLU A 17 -0.62 -21.80 5.91
C GLU A 17 -0.02 -21.46 7.27
N GLU A 18 1.04 -22.11 7.66
CA GLU A 18 1.76 -21.83 8.90
C GLU A 18 2.33 -20.41 8.88
N PHE A 19 2.97 -20.04 7.77
CA PHE A 19 3.42 -18.65 7.56
C PHE A 19 2.27 -17.64 7.68
N ARG A 20 1.14 -17.90 7.01
CA ARG A 20 -0.03 -17.03 7.05
C ARG A 20 -0.60 -16.87 8.46
N LEU A 21 -0.70 -17.96 9.21
CA LEU A 21 -1.19 -17.96 10.61
C LEU A 21 -0.24 -17.17 11.52
N ALA A 22 1.07 -17.27 11.32
CA ALA A 22 2.05 -16.48 12.06
C ALA A 22 1.91 -14.99 11.73
N MET A 23 1.81 -14.64 10.44
CA MET A 23 1.66 -13.24 9.99
C MET A 23 0.36 -12.60 10.46
N ARG A 24 -0.72 -13.34 10.64
CA ARG A 24 -1.97 -12.81 11.21
C ARG A 24 -1.82 -12.23 12.63
N LYS A 25 -0.82 -12.68 13.38
CA LYS A 25 -0.54 -12.19 14.75
C LYS A 25 0.21 -10.85 14.76
N VAL A 26 0.80 -10.46 13.63
CA VAL A 26 1.54 -9.21 13.50
C VAL A 26 0.55 -8.06 13.34
N THR A 27 0.73 -7.01 14.14
CA THR A 27 -0.03 -5.76 14.01
C THR A 27 0.66 -4.88 12.97
N SER A 28 -0.11 -4.38 12.01
CA SER A 28 0.42 -3.55 10.93
C SER A 28 -0.42 -2.29 10.74
N PRO A 29 0.18 -1.17 10.32
CA PRO A 29 -0.56 0.01 9.90
C PRO A 29 -1.41 -0.29 8.67
N VAL A 30 -2.57 0.35 8.57
CA VAL A 30 -3.44 0.25 7.39
C VAL A 30 -3.18 1.43 6.47
N ALA A 31 -2.87 1.11 5.22
CA ALA A 31 -2.75 2.10 4.17
C ALA A 31 -3.68 1.79 2.99
N VAL A 32 -4.07 2.81 2.26
CA VAL A 32 -4.67 2.69 0.93
C VAL A 32 -3.62 3.10 -0.10
N ILE A 33 -3.29 2.16 -0.98
CA ILE A 33 -2.42 2.42 -2.13
C ILE A 33 -3.29 2.80 -3.30
N THR A 34 -2.98 3.92 -3.95
CA THR A 34 -3.74 4.45 -5.08
C THR A 34 -2.85 4.74 -6.26
N ALA A 35 -3.39 4.60 -7.46
CA ALA A 35 -2.73 4.96 -8.70
C ALA A 35 -3.72 5.52 -9.73
N ARG A 36 -3.19 6.31 -10.66
CA ARG A 36 -3.94 6.86 -11.79
C ARG A 36 -3.11 6.77 -13.07
N ALA A 37 -3.74 6.33 -14.15
CA ALA A 37 -3.15 6.33 -15.48
C ALA A 37 -4.19 6.84 -16.49
N GLY A 38 -4.00 8.06 -17.00
CA GLY A 38 -5.02 8.77 -17.77
C GLY A 38 -6.26 9.07 -16.93
N ASP A 39 -7.43 8.71 -17.41
CA ASP A 39 -8.71 8.90 -16.72
C ASP A 39 -9.04 7.77 -15.72
N MET A 40 -8.30 6.67 -15.77
CA MET A 40 -8.51 5.54 -14.88
C MET A 40 -7.75 5.72 -13.57
N ARG A 41 -8.46 5.59 -12.45
CA ARG A 41 -7.89 5.51 -11.11
C ARG A 41 -8.38 4.27 -10.38
N ASN A 42 -7.56 3.70 -9.55
CA ASN A 42 -7.95 2.60 -8.66
C ASN A 42 -7.04 2.59 -7.42
N GLY A 43 -7.34 1.73 -6.48
CA GLY A 43 -6.54 1.53 -5.29
C GLY A 43 -6.92 0.24 -4.58
N LEU A 44 -6.17 -0.08 -3.55
CA LEU A 44 -6.41 -1.23 -2.68
C LEU A 44 -5.92 -0.92 -1.26
N THR A 45 -6.54 -1.58 -0.29
CA THR A 45 -6.06 -1.56 1.10
C THR A 45 -4.89 -2.52 1.25
N ALA A 46 -3.83 -2.04 1.86
CA ALA A 46 -2.60 -2.79 2.08
C ALA A 46 -2.04 -2.56 3.49
N THR A 47 -1.33 -3.56 3.99
CA THR A 47 -0.51 -3.49 5.21
C THR A 47 0.98 -3.70 4.92
N ALA A 48 1.30 -4.15 3.71
CA ALA A 48 2.68 -4.44 3.29
C ALA A 48 3.35 -3.18 2.73
N VAL A 49 3.64 -2.24 3.60
CA VAL A 49 4.32 -0.97 3.32
C VAL A 49 5.44 -0.75 4.32
N CYS A 50 6.60 -0.34 3.86
CA CYS A 50 7.69 0.09 4.74
C CYS A 50 8.56 1.18 4.11
N SER A 51 9.29 1.90 4.96
CA SER A 51 10.39 2.77 4.53
C SER A 51 11.58 1.91 4.09
N ALA A 52 12.12 2.16 2.90
CA ALA A 52 13.29 1.48 2.38
C ALA A 52 14.58 2.24 2.71
N THR A 53 14.58 3.55 2.51
CA THR A 53 15.71 4.45 2.83
C THR A 53 15.21 5.88 2.98
N THR A 54 15.99 6.70 3.68
CA THR A 54 15.73 8.13 3.83
C THR A 54 16.53 9.01 2.86
N ASP A 55 17.52 8.43 2.18
CA ASP A 55 18.35 9.16 1.20
C ASP A 55 18.60 8.27 -0.05
N PRO A 56 17.93 8.55 -1.18
CA PRO A 56 16.76 9.42 -1.29
C PRO A 56 15.52 8.82 -0.60
N PRO A 57 14.57 9.64 -0.11
CA PRO A 57 13.37 9.13 0.56
C PRO A 57 12.61 8.14 -0.32
N THR A 58 12.50 6.89 0.12
CA THR A 58 11.95 5.79 -0.68
C THR A 58 11.08 4.87 0.17
N LEU A 59 9.88 4.57 -0.32
CA LEU A 59 8.97 3.58 0.25
C LEU A 59 8.96 2.30 -0.59
N LEU A 60 8.66 1.19 0.08
CA LEU A 60 8.41 -0.11 -0.54
C LEU A 60 6.97 -0.51 -0.28
N VAL A 61 6.28 -1.01 -1.32
CA VAL A 61 4.93 -1.58 -1.22
C VAL A 61 4.86 -2.93 -1.95
N CYS A 62 4.16 -3.91 -1.36
CA CYS A 62 3.91 -5.21 -2.00
C CYS A 62 2.45 -5.29 -2.43
N ILE A 63 2.20 -5.49 -3.72
CA ILE A 63 0.87 -5.49 -4.32
C ILE A 63 0.64 -6.79 -5.09
N ASN A 64 -0.53 -7.40 -4.88
CA ASN A 64 -0.91 -8.60 -5.63
C ASN A 64 -1.00 -8.29 -7.13
N ARG A 65 -0.35 -9.10 -7.96
CA ARG A 65 -0.28 -8.95 -9.43
C ARG A 65 -1.64 -9.05 -10.13
N GLY A 66 -2.63 -9.68 -9.48
CA GLY A 66 -4.00 -9.73 -9.98
C GLY A 66 -4.83 -8.48 -9.65
N ALA A 67 -4.31 -7.51 -8.90
CA ALA A 67 -5.03 -6.29 -8.56
C ALA A 67 -4.97 -5.27 -9.72
N THR A 68 -6.10 -4.66 -10.04
CA THR A 68 -6.18 -3.60 -11.08
C THR A 68 -5.22 -2.44 -10.79
N CYS A 69 -5.01 -2.12 -9.52
CA CYS A 69 -4.11 -1.06 -9.08
C CYS A 69 -2.65 -1.34 -9.47
N GLU A 70 -2.23 -2.61 -9.45
CA GLU A 70 -0.87 -3.01 -9.85
C GLU A 70 -0.58 -2.61 -11.30
N ALA A 71 -1.48 -2.96 -12.22
CA ALA A 71 -1.34 -2.61 -13.64
C ALA A 71 -1.36 -1.08 -13.87
N LEU A 72 -2.11 -0.32 -13.05
CA LEU A 72 -2.11 1.15 -13.12
C LEU A 72 -0.78 1.73 -12.67
N ILE A 73 -0.19 1.21 -11.57
CA ILE A 73 1.13 1.64 -11.09
C ILE A 73 2.20 1.33 -12.16
N ALA A 74 2.21 0.12 -12.70
CA ALA A 74 3.16 -0.27 -13.74
C ALA A 74 3.06 0.63 -14.99
N ARG A 75 1.84 1.05 -15.35
CA ARG A 75 1.59 1.92 -16.53
C ARG A 75 1.89 3.39 -16.27
N SER A 76 1.55 3.91 -15.08
CA SER A 76 1.75 5.33 -14.76
C SER A 76 3.15 5.64 -14.24
N GLY A 77 3.86 4.64 -13.70
CA GLY A 77 5.13 4.83 -13.03
C GLY A 77 4.99 5.57 -11.70
N SER A 78 3.80 5.62 -11.09
CA SER A 78 3.55 6.36 -9.86
C SER A 78 2.44 5.74 -9.01
N PHE A 79 2.49 6.01 -7.71
CA PHE A 79 1.46 5.61 -6.74
C PHE A 79 1.46 6.53 -5.52
N ALA A 80 0.36 6.58 -4.79
CA ALA A 80 0.34 7.19 -3.48
C ALA A 80 0.09 6.14 -2.38
N VAL A 81 0.70 6.35 -1.23
CA VAL A 81 0.48 5.59 0.01
C VAL A 81 -0.22 6.49 1.00
N ASN A 82 -1.43 6.13 1.41
CA ASN A 82 -2.25 6.92 2.32
C ASN A 82 -2.44 6.13 3.63
N PHE A 83 -1.70 6.45 4.68
CA PHE A 83 -1.85 5.83 6.01
C PHE A 83 -3.05 6.40 6.72
N LEU A 84 -4.02 5.54 7.02
CA LEU A 84 -5.33 5.92 7.49
C LEU A 84 -5.36 6.23 8.99
N THR A 85 -6.23 7.17 9.37
CA THR A 85 -6.65 7.36 10.76
C THR A 85 -7.71 6.33 11.14
N GLU A 86 -7.94 6.14 12.44
CA GLU A 86 -8.97 5.24 12.97
C GLU A 86 -10.38 5.57 12.44
N GLU A 87 -10.67 6.86 12.19
CA GLU A 87 -11.95 7.33 11.66
C GLU A 87 -12.16 6.92 10.19
N GLN A 88 -11.08 6.64 9.46
CA GLN A 88 -11.10 6.27 8.05
C GLN A 88 -11.24 4.74 7.80
N ALA A 89 -11.65 3.97 8.83
CA ALA A 89 -11.88 2.53 8.68
C ALA A 89 -12.93 2.18 7.60
N GLY A 90 -13.90 3.07 7.33
CA GLY A 90 -14.85 2.95 6.22
C GLY A 90 -14.14 2.91 4.87
N ILE A 91 -13.22 3.84 4.65
CA ILE A 91 -12.40 3.92 3.43
C ILE A 91 -11.56 2.64 3.26
N ALA A 92 -10.94 2.14 4.35
CA ALA A 92 -10.20 0.88 4.29
C ALA A 92 -11.09 -0.30 3.81
N ARG A 93 -12.35 -0.37 4.23
CA ARG A 93 -13.29 -1.40 3.78
C ARG A 93 -13.63 -1.26 2.31
N LEU A 94 -13.91 -0.06 1.82
CA LEU A 94 -14.18 0.19 0.40
C LEU A 94 -13.03 -0.29 -0.48
N PHE A 95 -11.78 0.05 -0.11
CA PHE A 95 -10.60 -0.32 -0.87
C PHE A 95 -10.16 -1.80 -0.71
N SER A 96 -10.68 -2.51 0.30
CA SER A 96 -10.51 -3.96 0.46
C SER A 96 -11.61 -4.79 -0.21
N THR A 97 -12.73 -4.18 -0.60
CA THR A 97 -13.86 -4.88 -1.24
C THR A 97 -13.51 -5.29 -2.66
N ALA A 98 -13.57 -6.59 -2.94
CA ALA A 98 -13.32 -7.11 -4.26
C ALA A 98 -14.39 -6.65 -5.26
N ARG A 99 -13.98 -6.35 -6.51
CA ARG A 99 -14.87 -6.00 -7.63
C ARG A 99 -15.76 -4.77 -7.42
N LEU A 100 -15.47 -3.93 -6.44
CA LEU A 100 -16.13 -2.65 -6.27
C LEU A 100 -15.73 -1.70 -7.41
N ASP A 101 -16.71 -0.98 -7.97
CA ASP A 101 -16.46 0.01 -9.02
C ASP A 101 -15.51 1.12 -8.50
N PRO A 102 -14.56 1.59 -9.32
CA PRO A 102 -13.67 2.68 -8.91
C PRO A 102 -14.41 3.96 -8.48
N VAL A 103 -15.56 4.29 -9.07
CA VAL A 103 -16.36 5.47 -8.67
C VAL A 103 -16.85 5.31 -7.24
N GLU A 104 -17.42 4.15 -6.92
CA GLU A 104 -17.89 3.83 -5.56
C GLU A 104 -16.73 3.77 -4.56
N ARG A 105 -15.58 3.21 -4.98
CA ARG A 105 -14.38 3.09 -4.15
C ARG A 105 -13.85 4.44 -3.70
N PHE A 106 -13.92 5.46 -4.53
CA PHE A 106 -13.49 6.82 -4.25
C PHE A 106 -14.63 7.76 -3.80
N ALA A 107 -15.82 7.25 -3.51
CA ALA A 107 -16.98 8.05 -3.09
C ALA A 107 -16.80 8.68 -1.70
N GLU A 108 -16.06 8.00 -0.81
CA GLU A 108 -15.74 8.52 0.52
C GLU A 108 -14.36 9.17 0.56
N GLY A 109 -14.21 10.19 1.40
CA GLY A 109 -12.98 10.94 1.58
C GLY A 109 -12.79 12.07 0.57
N ARG A 110 -11.82 12.94 0.87
CA ARG A 110 -11.42 14.03 -0.02
C ARG A 110 -10.13 13.65 -0.74
N TRP A 111 -10.24 13.45 -2.04
CA TRP A 111 -9.13 12.99 -2.88
C TRP A 111 -8.60 14.13 -3.73
N THR A 112 -7.29 14.34 -3.73
CA THR A 112 -6.59 15.31 -4.56
C THR A 112 -5.50 14.62 -5.37
N ALA A 113 -5.10 15.18 -6.50
CA ALA A 113 -3.94 14.69 -7.23
C ALA A 113 -2.65 15.16 -6.55
N GLY A 114 -1.76 14.21 -6.27
CA GLY A 114 -0.40 14.52 -5.84
C GLY A 114 0.48 15.05 -6.97
N PRO A 115 1.74 15.43 -6.70
CA PRO A 115 2.70 15.89 -7.72
C PRO A 115 2.92 14.91 -8.88
N SER A 116 2.77 13.60 -8.66
CA SER A 116 2.85 12.58 -9.72
C SER A 116 1.53 12.36 -10.46
N GLY A 117 0.43 12.90 -9.95
CA GLY A 117 -0.93 12.66 -10.41
C GLY A 117 -1.64 11.50 -9.69
N ALA A 118 -0.97 10.77 -8.81
CA ALA A 118 -1.60 9.72 -8.01
C ALA A 118 -2.60 10.33 -7.01
N PRO A 119 -3.77 9.68 -6.77
CA PRO A 119 -4.76 10.20 -5.83
C PRO A 119 -4.24 10.15 -4.38
N MET A 120 -4.17 11.28 -3.71
CA MET A 120 -3.86 11.42 -2.29
C MET A 120 -5.12 11.71 -1.49
N LEU A 121 -5.27 11.03 -0.36
CA LEU A 121 -6.38 11.22 0.57
C LEU A 121 -6.02 12.31 1.59
N ALA A 122 -6.95 13.21 1.83
CA ALA A 122 -6.83 14.21 2.89
C ALA A 122 -7.08 13.60 4.29
N ASP A 123 -6.68 14.34 5.32
CA ASP A 123 -6.92 14.01 6.74
C ASP A 123 -6.39 12.64 7.17
N THR A 124 -5.37 12.17 6.50
CA THR A 124 -4.64 10.93 6.85
C THR A 124 -3.56 11.21 7.88
N VAL A 125 -3.07 10.17 8.56
CA VAL A 125 -1.87 10.29 9.41
C VAL A 125 -0.67 10.73 8.58
N ALA A 126 -0.48 10.10 7.41
CA ALA A 126 0.50 10.50 6.42
C ALA A 126 0.10 9.99 5.04
N SER A 127 0.24 10.82 4.02
CA SER A 127 0.13 10.42 2.61
C SER A 127 1.40 10.77 1.87
N PHE A 128 1.91 9.81 1.12
CA PHE A 128 3.13 9.93 0.34
C PHE A 128 2.82 9.72 -1.14
N ASP A 129 3.19 10.68 -1.97
CA ASP A 129 3.17 10.54 -3.42
C ASP A 129 4.54 10.05 -3.90
N CYS A 130 4.56 9.00 -4.71
CA CYS A 130 5.77 8.27 -5.06
C CYS A 130 5.90 8.07 -6.57
N ARG A 131 7.12 8.23 -7.08
CA ARG A 131 7.51 7.77 -8.43
C ARG A 131 8.24 6.46 -8.34
N VAL A 132 7.80 5.47 -9.12
CA VAL A 132 8.41 4.15 -9.17
C VAL A 132 9.83 4.26 -9.73
N VAL A 133 10.79 3.73 -8.99
CA VAL A 133 12.20 3.61 -9.42
C VAL A 133 12.59 2.17 -9.70
N GLN A 134 11.88 1.22 -9.09
CA GLN A 134 12.12 -0.21 -9.31
C GLN A 134 10.84 -1.01 -9.05
N MET A 135 10.64 -2.06 -9.83
CA MET A 135 9.63 -3.09 -9.61
C MET A 135 10.30 -4.47 -9.64
N VAL A 136 10.03 -5.27 -8.64
CA VAL A 136 10.58 -6.65 -8.52
C VAL A 136 9.42 -7.63 -8.38
N PRO A 137 9.27 -8.61 -9.28
CA PRO A 137 8.28 -9.67 -9.12
C PRO A 137 8.70 -10.59 -7.96
N CYS A 138 7.73 -10.93 -7.09
CA CYS A 138 7.92 -11.81 -5.95
C CYS A 138 6.68 -12.72 -5.78
N GLY A 139 6.73 -13.93 -6.32
CA GLY A 139 5.61 -14.86 -6.32
C GLY A 139 4.36 -14.26 -6.97
N ALA A 140 3.25 -14.22 -6.22
CA ALA A 140 1.99 -13.62 -6.66
C ALA A 140 1.94 -12.08 -6.52
N HIS A 141 3.01 -11.44 -6.06
CA HIS A 141 3.09 -10.01 -5.80
C HIS A 141 4.14 -9.32 -6.67
N SER A 142 3.97 -8.02 -6.85
CA SER A 142 4.99 -7.10 -7.32
C SER A 142 5.43 -6.23 -6.13
N ILE A 143 6.73 -6.09 -5.93
CA ILE A 143 7.32 -5.17 -4.97
C ILE A 143 7.68 -3.90 -5.73
N PHE A 144 7.03 -2.79 -5.41
CA PHE A 144 7.36 -1.49 -5.98
C PHE A 144 8.19 -0.69 -4.99
N MET A 145 9.30 -0.13 -5.45
CA MET A 145 10.07 0.88 -4.75
C MET A 145 9.77 2.23 -5.38
N GLY A 146 9.29 3.19 -4.57
CA GLY A 146 8.91 4.51 -5.03
C GLY A 146 9.63 5.60 -4.27
N GLN A 147 10.34 6.49 -4.98
CA GLN A 147 10.88 7.70 -4.40
C GLN A 147 9.76 8.68 -4.09
N VAL A 148 9.76 9.21 -2.88
CA VAL A 148 8.76 10.16 -2.40
C VAL A 148 8.99 11.52 -3.05
N VAL A 149 7.96 12.03 -3.73
CA VAL A 149 7.95 13.34 -4.41
C VAL A 149 6.96 14.32 -3.79
N GLY A 150 6.12 13.87 -2.86
CA GLY A 150 5.19 14.69 -2.12
C GLY A 150 4.76 14.01 -0.83
N VAL A 151 4.49 14.81 0.19
CA VAL A 151 4.00 14.32 1.49
C VAL A 151 2.96 15.28 2.05
N THR A 152 1.90 14.72 2.63
CA THR A 152 0.92 15.44 3.45
C THR A 152 0.58 14.57 4.66
N GLY A 153 0.00 15.15 5.69
CA GLY A 153 -0.43 14.38 6.86
C GLY A 153 -0.98 15.30 7.94
N SER A 154 -1.58 14.69 8.94
CA SER A 154 -2.10 15.37 10.13
C SER A 154 -1.86 14.50 11.35
N ASP A 155 -1.83 15.13 12.52
CA ASP A 155 -1.80 14.38 13.78
C ASP A 155 -3.11 13.61 13.96
N GLY A 156 -3.01 12.37 14.41
CA GLY A 156 -4.17 11.55 14.68
C GLY A 156 -3.82 10.09 14.96
N PRO A 157 -4.74 9.34 15.59
CA PRO A 157 -4.53 7.93 15.89
C PRO A 157 -4.57 7.10 14.59
N MET A 158 -3.52 6.30 14.39
CA MET A 158 -3.37 5.46 13.19
C MET A 158 -4.27 4.23 13.25
N LEU A 159 -4.94 3.93 12.12
CA LEU A 159 -5.68 2.69 11.96
C LEU A 159 -4.71 1.51 11.84
N LEU A 160 -4.91 0.50 12.70
CA LEU A 160 -4.13 -0.73 12.73
C LEU A 160 -4.97 -1.93 12.29
N TYR A 161 -4.29 -2.98 11.85
CA TYR A 161 -4.90 -4.26 11.48
C TYR A 161 -4.16 -5.42 12.12
N ARG A 162 -4.90 -6.35 12.71
CA ARG A 162 -4.39 -7.59 13.26
C ARG A 162 -5.48 -8.66 13.26
N ASP A 163 -5.13 -9.85 12.80
CA ASP A 163 -5.96 -11.06 12.87
C ASP A 163 -7.39 -10.89 12.31
N GLY A 164 -7.53 -10.23 11.16
CA GLY A 164 -8.83 -10.03 10.50
C GLY A 164 -9.61 -8.80 10.97
N TYR A 165 -9.10 -8.05 11.96
CA TYR A 165 -9.81 -6.93 12.56
C TYR A 165 -9.01 -5.64 12.54
N PHE A 166 -9.70 -4.51 12.38
CA PHE A 166 -9.12 -3.20 12.68
C PHE A 166 -8.89 -3.06 14.19
N ARG A 167 -7.80 -2.41 14.54
CA ARG A 167 -7.35 -2.19 15.93
C ARG A 167 -7.00 -0.73 16.14
N ARG A 168 -6.97 -0.34 17.41
CA ARG A 168 -6.56 0.97 17.90
C ARG A 168 -5.38 0.81 18.83
N LEU A 169 -4.53 1.86 18.89
CA LEU A 169 -3.53 1.94 19.94
C LEU A 169 -4.24 2.21 21.27
N SER A 170 -3.90 1.43 22.30
CA SER A 170 -4.28 1.79 23.68
C SER A 170 -3.35 2.93 24.11
N THR A 171 -3.91 4.07 24.47
CA THR A 171 -3.20 5.08 25.24
C THR A 171 -3.23 4.64 26.69
N GLU A 172 -2.06 4.31 27.26
CA GLU A 172 -1.91 4.09 28.71
C GLU A 172 -2.21 5.37 29.48
#